data_b23ecb30366f0559a44c3c691ae79492
#
_entry.id   b23ecb30366f0559a44c3c691ae79492
#
_cell.length_a   1.000
_cell.length_b   1.000
_cell.length_c   1.000
_cell.angle_alpha   90.00
_cell.angle_beta   90.00
_cell.angle_gamma   90.00
#
_symmetry.space_group_name_H-M   'P 1'
#
loop_
_entity.id
_entity.type
_entity.pdbx_description
1 polymer ?
#
loop_
_entity_poly.entity_id
_entity_poly.type
_entity_poly.pdbx_seq_one_letter_code
_entity_poly.pdbx_strand_id
1 'polypeptide(L)'
;FAIHDFLPTLASIIGAELPSDRPYDGVDQSAFLLGQQDHSNREHLLTFVNNEIAALRWRYYRLYPKSNRGSFNNPSQGGLLGLQIEKNGAPDIFHIEMDPREEINVASDNAWLLGPWFRIVAEYNQSLKKFPNPPGVTLTDTNFGR
;
A
#
# COMPACT_ATOMS: atom_id res chain seq x y z
N PHE A 1 10.99 -3.24 4.74
CA PHE A 1 11.31 -4.08 3.59
C PHE A 1 10.03 -4.70 3.03
N ALA A 2 9.84 -4.69 1.73
CA ALA A 2 8.71 -5.28 1.04
C ALA A 2 9.22 -6.19 -0.11
N ILE A 3 8.39 -7.12 -0.59
CA ILE A 3 8.82 -8.11 -1.58
C ILE A 3 9.30 -7.47 -2.90
N HIS A 4 8.69 -6.37 -3.31
CA HIS A 4 9.07 -5.65 -4.52
C HIS A 4 10.39 -4.85 -4.37
N ASP A 5 10.94 -4.75 -3.15
CA ASP A 5 12.27 -4.17 -2.91
C ASP A 5 13.40 -5.09 -3.37
N PHE A 6 13.14 -6.39 -3.55
CA PHE A 6 14.19 -7.32 -3.98
C PHE A 6 14.79 -6.96 -5.33
N LEU A 7 13.97 -6.54 -6.29
CA LEU A 7 14.47 -6.21 -7.63
C LEU A 7 15.53 -5.11 -7.61
N PRO A 8 15.26 -3.88 -7.10
CA PRO A 8 16.27 -2.83 -7.06
C PRO A 8 17.43 -3.17 -6.12
N THR A 9 17.17 -3.88 -5.03
CA THR A 9 18.19 -4.25 -4.06
C THR A 9 19.21 -5.24 -4.65
N LEU A 10 18.73 -6.31 -5.30
CA LEU A 10 19.62 -7.28 -5.93
C LEU A 10 20.37 -6.68 -7.11
N ALA A 11 19.70 -5.85 -7.93
CA ALA A 11 20.36 -5.13 -9.00
C ALA A 11 21.52 -4.25 -8.47
N SER A 12 21.27 -3.51 -7.40
CA SER A 12 22.30 -2.69 -6.73
C SER A 12 23.48 -3.53 -6.23
N ILE A 13 23.22 -4.69 -5.58
CA ILE A 13 24.26 -5.54 -5.04
C ILE A 13 25.16 -6.16 -6.14
N ILE A 14 24.58 -6.54 -7.27
CA ILE A 14 25.33 -7.17 -8.38
C ILE A 14 25.82 -6.15 -9.42
N GLY A 15 25.53 -4.87 -9.26
CA GLY A 15 25.89 -3.81 -10.21
C GLY A 15 25.15 -3.88 -11.54
N ALA A 16 23.91 -4.43 -11.54
CA ALA A 16 23.07 -4.47 -12.73
C ALA A 16 22.24 -3.20 -12.89
N GLU A 17 21.99 -2.80 -14.14
CA GLU A 17 21.10 -1.70 -14.45
C GLU A 17 19.64 -2.16 -14.39
N LEU A 18 18.78 -1.33 -13.83
CA LEU A 18 17.35 -1.56 -13.82
C LEU A 18 16.71 -1.10 -15.15
N PRO A 19 15.62 -1.75 -15.60
CA PRO A 19 14.86 -1.28 -16.74
C PRO A 19 14.41 0.17 -16.54
N SER A 20 14.57 1.02 -17.56
CA SER A 20 14.19 2.44 -17.50
C SER A 20 12.85 2.74 -18.20
N ASP A 21 12.19 1.71 -18.74
CA ASP A 21 10.96 1.82 -19.53
C ASP A 21 9.71 2.07 -18.67
N ARG A 22 9.79 1.81 -17.37
CA ARG A 22 8.69 1.99 -16.41
C ARG A 22 9.22 2.29 -15.01
N PRO A 23 8.42 2.94 -14.15
CA PRO A 23 8.72 3.05 -12.73
C PRO A 23 8.50 1.70 -12.02
N TYR A 24 9.22 1.48 -10.93
CA TYR A 24 8.97 0.40 -10.00
C TYR A 24 8.77 0.95 -8.60
N ASP A 25 7.91 0.27 -7.84
CA ASP A 25 7.60 0.64 -6.45
C ASP A 25 8.66 0.14 -5.46
N GLY A 26 9.65 -0.61 -5.95
CA GLY A 26 10.75 -1.13 -5.15
C GLY A 26 11.71 -0.02 -4.73
N VAL A 27 12.21 -0.12 -3.51
CA VAL A 27 13.25 0.76 -2.94
C VAL A 27 14.50 -0.06 -2.69
N ASP A 28 15.66 0.43 -3.11
CA ASP A 28 16.94 -0.22 -2.83
C ASP A 28 17.20 -0.29 -1.32
N GLN A 29 17.44 -1.49 -0.83
CA GLN A 29 17.70 -1.81 0.56
C GLN A 29 19.11 -2.42 0.75
N SER A 30 19.98 -2.29 -0.25
CA SER A 30 21.31 -2.93 -0.24
C SER A 30 22.12 -2.53 0.99
N ALA A 31 22.17 -1.25 1.31
CA ALA A 31 22.89 -0.75 2.49
C ALA A 31 22.35 -1.34 3.81
N PHE A 32 21.02 -1.50 3.91
CA PHE A 32 20.39 -2.13 5.07
C PHE A 32 20.71 -3.63 5.15
N LEU A 33 20.59 -4.37 4.05
CA LEU A 33 20.87 -5.80 4.03
C LEU A 33 22.35 -6.13 4.25
N LEU A 34 23.26 -5.26 3.80
CA LEU A 34 24.69 -5.44 3.99
C LEU A 34 25.20 -4.92 5.36
N GLY A 35 24.30 -4.46 6.24
CA GLY A 35 24.64 -3.97 7.56
C GLY A 35 25.38 -2.62 7.57
N GLN A 36 25.28 -1.85 6.49
CA GLN A 36 25.88 -0.53 6.37
C GLN A 36 25.01 0.57 6.98
N GLN A 37 23.75 0.27 7.23
CA GLN A 37 22.79 1.10 7.97
C GLN A 37 21.85 0.22 8.81
N ASP A 38 21.27 0.79 9.86
CA ASP A 38 20.43 0.09 10.83
C ASP A 38 18.92 0.17 10.56
N HIS A 39 18.54 0.89 9.51
CA HIS A 39 17.14 1.10 9.17
C HIS A 39 16.87 0.91 7.66
N SER A 40 15.64 0.54 7.35
CA SER A 40 15.18 0.38 5.97
C SER A 40 14.96 1.73 5.29
N ASN A 41 15.30 1.82 4.00
CA ASN A 41 15.01 3.00 3.16
C ASN A 41 13.52 3.14 2.83
N ARG A 42 12.70 2.13 3.12
CA ARG A 42 11.26 2.18 2.84
C ARG A 42 10.52 2.93 3.94
N GLU A 43 10.06 4.13 3.61
CA GLU A 43 9.27 4.96 4.53
C GLU A 43 7.81 4.49 4.62
N HIS A 44 7.23 4.03 3.51
CA HIS A 44 5.82 3.68 3.45
C HIS A 44 5.54 2.49 2.55
N LEU A 45 4.34 1.92 2.68
CA LEU A 45 3.81 0.86 1.84
C LEU A 45 2.33 1.11 1.58
N LEU A 46 1.95 1.21 0.31
CA LEU A 46 0.57 1.23 -0.12
C LEU A 46 0.08 -0.20 -0.34
N THR A 47 -1.12 -0.49 0.15
CA THR A 47 -1.82 -1.75 -0.08
C THR A 47 -3.06 -1.46 -0.92
N PHE A 48 -3.29 -2.28 -1.93
CA PHE A 48 -4.37 -2.10 -2.89
C PHE A 48 -5.38 -3.23 -2.80
N VAL A 49 -6.62 -2.87 -3.07
CA VAL A 49 -7.70 -3.82 -3.37
C VAL A 49 -8.31 -3.39 -4.69
N ASN A 50 -8.24 -4.26 -5.68
CA ASN A 50 -8.47 -3.89 -7.07
C ASN A 50 -7.54 -2.72 -7.46
N ASN A 51 -8.11 -1.61 -7.95
CA ASN A 51 -7.37 -0.41 -8.35
C ASN A 51 -7.44 0.71 -7.30
N GLU A 52 -7.90 0.42 -6.08
CA GLU A 52 -8.07 1.41 -5.04
C GLU A 52 -7.08 1.20 -3.88
N ILE A 53 -6.62 2.31 -3.29
CA ILE A 53 -5.78 2.25 -2.09
C ILE A 53 -6.65 1.77 -0.93
N ALA A 54 -6.35 0.59 -0.41
CA ALA A 54 -7.04 0.00 0.73
C ALA A 54 -6.40 0.40 2.05
N ALA A 55 -5.07 0.50 2.10
CA ALA A 55 -4.35 0.93 3.29
C ALA A 55 -3.03 1.61 2.93
N LEU A 56 -2.55 2.46 3.83
CA LEU A 56 -1.19 2.98 3.86
C LEU A 56 -0.54 2.58 5.17
N ARG A 57 0.57 1.86 5.12
CA ARG A 57 1.49 1.79 6.24
C ARG A 57 2.52 2.92 6.11
N TRP A 58 2.65 3.72 7.16
CA TRP A 58 3.69 4.74 7.28
C TRP A 58 4.35 4.62 8.66
N ARG A 59 5.61 4.24 8.69
CA ARG A 59 6.34 3.91 9.92
C ARG A 59 5.58 2.88 10.77
N TYR A 60 5.14 3.25 11.96
CA TYR A 60 4.45 2.41 12.94
C TYR A 60 2.92 2.50 12.84
N TYR A 61 2.41 3.27 11.88
CA TYR A 61 0.97 3.50 11.72
C TYR A 61 0.45 2.86 10.45
N ARG A 62 -0.77 2.36 10.52
CA ARG A 62 -1.54 1.94 9.37
C ARG A 62 -2.81 2.75 9.28
N LEU A 63 -3.04 3.36 8.11
CA LEU A 63 -4.20 4.16 7.82
C LEU A 63 -5.07 3.43 6.80
N TYR A 64 -6.36 3.40 7.06
CA TYR A 64 -7.38 2.88 6.17
C TYR A 64 -8.28 4.02 5.72
N PRO A 65 -8.23 4.43 4.44
CA PRO A 65 -9.06 5.54 3.93
C PRO A 65 -10.55 5.19 3.92
N LYS A 66 -10.82 3.91 3.97
CA LYS A 66 -12.13 3.31 3.94
C LYS A 66 -12.18 2.19 4.98
N SER A 67 -13.25 2.11 5.74
CA SER A 67 -13.40 1.07 6.74
C SER A 67 -13.60 -0.29 6.08
N ASN A 68 -12.79 -1.26 6.47
CA ASN A 68 -12.91 -2.64 6.03
C ASN A 68 -13.61 -3.50 7.10
N ARG A 69 -14.54 -2.93 7.84
CA ARG A 69 -15.34 -3.63 8.85
C ARG A 69 -16.44 -4.46 8.19
N GLY A 70 -16.06 -5.33 7.27
CA GLY A 70 -16.93 -6.44 6.87
C GLY A 70 -16.98 -7.42 8.02
N SER A 71 -18.12 -7.50 8.69
CA SER A 71 -18.37 -8.57 9.66
C SER A 71 -18.29 -9.90 8.93
N PHE A 72 -17.50 -10.84 9.45
CA PHE A 72 -17.51 -12.24 9.00
C PHE A 72 -18.93 -12.84 9.01
N ASN A 73 -19.84 -12.24 9.77
CA ASN A 73 -21.22 -12.65 9.95
C ASN A 73 -22.22 -12.03 8.96
N ASN A 74 -21.76 -11.15 8.07
CA ASN A 74 -22.64 -10.56 7.06
C ASN A 74 -22.03 -10.66 5.65
N PRO A 75 -22.20 -11.79 4.97
CA PRO A 75 -21.68 -12.01 3.62
C PRO A 75 -22.26 -11.04 2.57
N SER A 76 -23.40 -10.39 2.85
CA SER A 76 -23.99 -9.40 1.96
C SER A 76 -23.25 -8.05 1.99
N GLN A 77 -22.38 -7.81 2.95
CA GLN A 77 -21.53 -6.62 3.05
C GLN A 77 -20.09 -6.87 2.64
N GLY A 78 -19.88 -7.73 1.69
CA GLY A 78 -18.56 -7.93 1.11
C GLY A 78 -17.66 -8.93 1.82
N GLY A 79 -18.21 -9.82 2.67
CA GLY A 79 -17.52 -10.89 3.37
C GLY A 79 -16.26 -11.44 2.69
N LEU A 80 -16.09 -12.72 2.62
CA LEU A 80 -14.85 -13.37 2.16
C LEU A 80 -14.34 -12.95 0.76
N LEU A 81 -15.22 -12.43 -0.13
CA LEU A 81 -14.89 -12.14 -1.54
C LEU A 81 -15.12 -10.69 -1.97
N GLY A 82 -15.66 -9.84 -1.12
CA GLY A 82 -15.97 -8.47 -1.49
C GLY A 82 -15.58 -7.50 -0.40
N LEU A 83 -14.51 -6.80 -0.61
CA LEU A 83 -14.14 -5.65 0.20
C LEU A 83 -15.07 -4.50 -0.19
N GLN A 84 -16.21 -4.41 0.47
CA GLN A 84 -16.99 -3.19 0.42
C GLN A 84 -16.33 -2.18 1.33
N ILE A 85 -15.79 -1.20 0.67
CA ILE A 85 -15.08 -0.12 1.28
C ILE A 85 -16.10 0.99 1.47
N GLU A 86 -16.69 1.08 2.65
CA GLU A 86 -17.51 2.23 3.00
C GLU A 86 -16.63 3.45 3.17
N LYS A 87 -17.06 4.58 2.59
CA LYS A 87 -16.41 5.87 2.84
C LYS A 87 -16.73 6.32 4.26
N ASN A 88 -15.76 6.23 5.14
CA ASN A 88 -15.81 6.92 6.41
C ASN A 88 -15.39 8.38 6.20
N GLY A 89 -15.98 9.30 6.94
CA GLY A 89 -15.62 10.70 6.88
C GLY A 89 -14.17 11.00 7.27
N ALA A 90 -13.54 10.12 8.06
CA ALA A 90 -12.14 10.15 8.44
C ALA A 90 -11.53 8.74 8.30
N PRO A 91 -10.22 8.62 7.99
CA PRO A 91 -9.55 7.32 7.93
C PRO A 91 -9.48 6.70 9.33
N ASP A 92 -9.56 5.36 9.40
CA ASP A 92 -9.17 4.65 10.60
C ASP A 92 -7.64 4.61 10.68
N ILE A 93 -7.08 4.83 11.86
CA ILE A 93 -5.63 4.84 12.09
C ILE A 93 -5.30 3.93 13.27
N PHE A 94 -4.33 3.04 13.07
CA PHE A 94 -3.87 2.10 14.09
C PHE A 94 -2.36 2.18 14.27
N HIS A 95 -1.90 2.01 15.51
CA HIS A 95 -0.48 1.93 15.84
C HIS A 95 -0.03 0.46 15.85
N ILE A 96 0.46 -0.04 14.73
CA ILE A 96 0.66 -1.48 14.47
C ILE A 96 1.73 -2.17 15.35
N GLU A 97 2.61 -1.45 16.02
CA GLU A 97 3.54 -2.05 16.98
C GLU A 97 2.94 -2.21 18.37
N MET A 98 2.15 -1.23 18.83
CA MET A 98 1.50 -1.28 20.13
C MET A 98 0.18 -2.05 20.10
N ASP A 99 -0.47 -2.05 18.95
CA ASP A 99 -1.74 -2.72 18.70
C ASP A 99 -1.67 -3.52 17.37
N PRO A 100 -0.97 -4.65 17.35
CA PRO A 100 -0.83 -5.48 16.14
C PRO A 100 -2.15 -6.11 15.67
N ARG A 101 -3.19 -6.08 16.48
CA ARG A 101 -4.54 -6.57 16.13
C ARG A 101 -5.44 -5.49 15.57
N GLU A 102 -4.98 -4.22 15.60
CA GLU A 102 -5.73 -3.08 15.08
C GLU A 102 -7.12 -2.92 15.72
N GLU A 103 -7.19 -3.07 17.03
CA GLU A 103 -8.43 -3.00 17.80
C GLU A 103 -8.75 -1.56 18.24
N ILE A 104 -7.74 -0.70 18.40
CA ILE A 104 -7.85 0.66 18.92
C ILE A 104 -7.58 1.69 17.83
N ASN A 105 -8.65 2.34 17.35
CA ASN A 105 -8.52 3.45 16.41
C ASN A 105 -8.00 4.71 17.12
N VAL A 106 -6.82 5.17 16.73
CA VAL A 106 -6.14 6.35 17.31
C VAL A 106 -6.23 7.60 16.44
N ALA A 107 -7.15 7.63 15.49
CA ALA A 107 -7.28 8.73 14.52
C ALA A 107 -7.56 10.08 15.19
N SER A 108 -8.38 10.12 16.25
CA SER A 108 -8.73 11.34 16.98
C SER A 108 -7.51 12.04 17.57
N ASP A 109 -6.56 11.25 18.08
CA ASP A 109 -5.39 11.78 18.78
C ASP A 109 -4.20 11.99 17.84
N ASN A 110 -4.27 11.47 16.63
CA ASN A 110 -3.18 11.47 15.65
C ASN A 110 -3.58 12.06 14.29
N ALA A 111 -4.41 13.09 14.28
CA ALA A 111 -4.85 13.76 13.04
C ALA A 111 -3.68 14.31 12.19
N TRP A 112 -2.52 14.57 12.80
CA TRP A 112 -1.30 14.99 12.10
C TRP A 112 -0.80 13.96 11.08
N LEU A 113 -1.16 12.68 11.21
CA LEU A 113 -0.84 11.61 10.25
C LEU A 113 -1.51 11.79 8.89
N LEU A 114 -2.53 12.63 8.80
CA LEU A 114 -3.15 12.98 7.52
C LEU A 114 -2.18 13.74 6.58
N GLY A 115 -1.20 14.48 7.13
CA GLY A 115 -0.17 15.15 6.33
C GLY A 115 0.65 14.17 5.48
N PRO A 116 1.37 13.22 6.08
CA PRO A 116 2.05 12.15 5.34
C PRO A 116 1.12 11.36 4.39
N TRP A 117 -0.10 11.06 4.81
CA TRP A 117 -1.10 10.41 3.97
C TRP A 117 -1.34 11.18 2.67
N PHE A 118 -1.71 12.47 2.75
CA PHE A 118 -2.01 13.27 1.57
C PHE A 118 -0.80 13.41 0.65
N ARG A 119 0.41 13.57 1.20
CA ARG A 119 1.64 13.63 0.42
C ARG A 119 1.85 12.35 -0.38
N ILE A 120 1.82 11.19 0.27
CA ILE A 120 2.08 9.89 -0.37
C ILE A 120 1.01 9.56 -1.42
N VAL A 121 -0.26 9.82 -1.12
CA VAL A 121 -1.36 9.61 -2.08
C VAL A 121 -1.26 10.56 -3.28
N ALA A 122 -0.84 11.80 -3.07
CA ALA A 122 -0.63 12.76 -4.15
C ALA A 122 0.52 12.32 -5.08
N GLU A 123 1.64 11.85 -4.52
CA GLU A 123 2.78 11.32 -5.27
C GLU A 123 2.37 10.10 -6.10
N TYR A 124 1.63 9.17 -5.50
CA TYR A 124 1.08 8.01 -6.20
C TYR A 124 0.16 8.41 -7.36
N ASN A 125 -0.78 9.33 -7.12
CA ASN A 125 -1.69 9.81 -8.16
C ASN A 125 -0.97 10.54 -9.31
N GLN A 126 0.13 11.24 -9.02
CA GLN A 126 0.97 11.84 -10.05
C GLN A 126 1.68 10.77 -10.89
N SER A 127 2.18 9.71 -10.24
CA SER A 127 2.78 8.57 -10.94
C SER A 127 1.77 7.89 -11.87
N LEU A 128 0.54 7.66 -11.42
CA LEU A 128 -0.52 7.08 -12.27
C LEU A 128 -0.91 7.94 -13.48
N LYS A 129 -0.84 9.27 -13.35
CA LYS A 129 -1.08 10.16 -14.52
C LYS A 129 0.01 10.02 -15.58
N LYS A 130 1.25 9.81 -15.15
CA LYS A 130 2.40 9.64 -16.05
C LYS A 130 2.48 8.23 -16.62
N PHE A 131 2.11 7.23 -15.81
CA PHE A 131 2.18 5.80 -16.14
C PHE A 131 0.86 5.14 -15.74
N PRO A 132 -0.19 5.28 -16.57
CA PRO A 132 -1.50 4.73 -16.25
C PRO A 132 -1.45 3.20 -16.22
N ASN A 133 -2.16 2.60 -15.27
CA ASN A 133 -2.33 1.16 -15.24
C ASN A 133 -3.06 0.68 -16.50
N PRO A 134 -2.68 -0.47 -17.07
CA PRO A 134 -3.46 -1.08 -18.11
C PRO A 134 -4.87 -1.39 -17.60
N PRO A 135 -5.89 -1.36 -18.47
CA PRO A 135 -7.24 -1.74 -18.07
C PRO A 135 -7.23 -3.14 -17.45
N GLY A 136 -7.79 -3.25 -16.26
CA GLY A 136 -7.91 -4.52 -15.56
C GLY A 136 -8.87 -5.47 -16.30
N VAL A 137 -8.50 -6.74 -16.39
CA VAL A 137 -9.41 -7.78 -16.86
C VAL A 137 -10.32 -8.16 -15.70
N THR A 138 -11.62 -7.97 -15.85
CA THR A 138 -12.59 -8.43 -14.85
C THR A 138 -12.98 -9.88 -15.12
N LEU A 139 -13.29 -10.63 -14.05
CA LEU A 139 -13.77 -12.02 -14.20
C LEU A 139 -15.07 -12.14 -15.00
N THR A 140 -15.75 -11.01 -15.23
CA THR A 140 -16.97 -10.90 -16.05
C THR A 140 -16.67 -10.60 -17.53
N ASP A 141 -15.44 -10.29 -17.89
CA ASP A 141 -15.04 -10.15 -19.27
C ASP A 141 -14.98 -11.51 -19.95
N THR A 142 -16.09 -11.90 -20.58
CA THR A 142 -16.23 -13.19 -21.30
C THR A 142 -15.44 -13.24 -22.61
N ASN A 143 -14.68 -12.21 -22.94
CA ASN A 143 -13.86 -12.11 -24.16
C ASN A 143 -12.40 -12.54 -23.92
N PHE A 144 -12.15 -13.56 -23.12
CA PHE A 144 -10.84 -14.19 -23.07
C PHE A 144 -10.53 -14.86 -24.42
N GLY A 145 -9.71 -14.22 -25.25
CA GLY A 145 -9.09 -14.88 -26.40
C GLY A 145 -9.71 -14.62 -27.77
N ARG A 146 -10.11 -13.41 -28.06
CA ARG A 146 -10.27 -12.98 -29.47
C ARG A 146 -9.25 -11.93 -29.85
#